data_cc63c8f1a87d8a4264f6b16672453254
#
_entry.id   cc63c8f1a87d8a4264f6b16672453254
#
_cell.length_a   1.000
_cell.length_b   1.000
_cell.length_c   1.000
_cell.angle_alpha   90.00
_cell.angle_beta   90.00
_cell.angle_gamma   90.00
#
_symmetry.space_group_name_H-M   'P 1'
#
loop_
_entity.id
_entity.type
_entity.pdbx_description
1 polymer ?
#
loop_
_entity_poly.entity_id
_entity_poly.type
_entity_poly.pdbx_seq_one_letter_code
_entity_poly.pdbx_strand_id
1 'polypeptide(L)'
;MTSFSSRSVIFTTSLVLLFTACSQTINNINDPHFDNDGHLLDSLGDYFEAAHPTSLSFFIEVSGSMNGFFRANKPTAFKSDVWSIVSNFGSPGVSVLSNSGTQVTYYNDEQFRKKMNSGSFVSTASTQVPAMIETILSSLDYENGAVSVLISDMKYSPVGSNAMSVLLQQYSTDIRNIVGKYPGVAYSIIGAFSEYLDSRGNISCEKSPYYYVVIGKDVCVAEVRNCITTLLADREHYMDNIEIGFDYKRPVYGFGVPDNIIQLEEEPSFYNYDVTYSDTCKVILNLDLSDFRWLIASDEDILRECLKVKASYGSMIEIGKINISINNHNQKKLERLAVASVELKLWNMPMDADVIEWTLNHPEYSITDTFMQIQNAAAEADLTGSFSLVNFIQGVFQAVQNHWNLDPNRILISKSN
;
A
#
# COMPACT_ATOMS: atom_id res chain seq x y z
N MET A 1 -77.17 9.00 9.14
CA MET A 1 -76.89 7.71 8.51
C MET A 1 -75.61 7.90 7.72
N THR A 2 -74.55 7.85 8.33
CA THR A 2 -73.56 6.81 8.67
C THR A 2 -72.66 6.50 7.48
N SER A 3 -71.53 7.13 7.47
CA SER A 3 -70.39 6.72 6.66
C SER A 3 -69.30 6.19 7.59
N PHE A 4 -69.14 4.92 7.57
CA PHE A 4 -67.98 4.22 8.10
C PHE A 4 -67.29 3.49 6.97
N SER A 5 -66.06 3.71 6.81
CA SER A 5 -65.04 2.85 6.23
C SER A 5 -64.09 3.55 5.27
N SER A 6 -62.96 3.89 5.71
CA SER A 6 -61.72 3.86 4.91
C SER A 6 -60.53 4.26 5.78
N ARG A 7 -60.27 3.53 6.85
CA ARG A 7 -59.03 3.75 7.68
C ARG A 7 -58.28 2.48 8.04
N SER A 8 -58.63 1.33 7.50
CA SER A 8 -57.99 0.06 7.92
C SER A 8 -57.07 -0.60 6.90
N VAL A 9 -56.82 0.01 5.75
CA VAL A 9 -56.03 -0.63 4.68
C VAL A 9 -54.57 -0.08 4.58
N ILE A 10 -54.30 1.06 5.24
CA ILE A 10 -52.97 1.70 5.13
C ILE A 10 -51.98 1.18 6.17
N PHE A 11 -52.42 0.48 7.21
CA PHE A 11 -51.52 0.02 8.29
C PHE A 11 -50.86 -1.35 8.02
N THR A 12 -51.39 -2.16 7.11
CA THR A 12 -50.87 -3.50 6.82
C THR A 12 -49.79 -3.50 5.74
N THR A 13 -49.72 -2.50 4.88
CA THR A 13 -48.69 -2.40 3.86
C THR A 13 -47.39 -1.79 4.36
N SER A 14 -47.41 -1.00 5.40
CA SER A 14 -46.21 -0.42 6.01
C SER A 14 -45.47 -1.40 6.92
N LEU A 15 -46.13 -2.41 7.43
CA LEU A 15 -45.51 -3.41 8.32
C LEU A 15 -44.79 -4.49 7.54
N VAL A 16 -45.23 -4.77 6.32
CA VAL A 16 -44.58 -5.77 5.45
C VAL A 16 -43.29 -5.20 4.79
N LEU A 17 -43.21 -3.89 4.60
CA LEU A 17 -42.00 -3.24 4.08
C LEU A 17 -40.90 -3.05 5.14
N LEU A 18 -41.23 -3.10 6.42
CA LEU A 18 -40.26 -3.06 7.52
C LEU A 18 -39.59 -4.43 7.78
N PHE A 19 -40.26 -5.52 7.43
CA PHE A 19 -39.68 -6.86 7.59
C PHE A 19 -38.85 -7.32 6.38
N THR A 20 -38.98 -6.70 5.23
CA THR A 20 -38.11 -6.98 4.06
C THR A 20 -36.83 -6.15 4.07
N ALA A 21 -36.71 -5.12 4.93
CA ALA A 21 -35.47 -4.38 5.11
C ALA A 21 -34.53 -5.00 6.17
N CYS A 22 -35.02 -5.99 6.95
CA CYS A 22 -34.20 -6.69 7.95
C CYS A 22 -33.72 -8.06 7.51
N SER A 23 -33.91 -8.45 6.26
CA SER A 23 -33.29 -9.64 5.69
C SER A 23 -32.28 -9.32 4.61
N GLN A 24 -31.56 -8.22 4.73
CA GLN A 24 -30.20 -8.29 4.25
C GLN A 24 -29.49 -9.18 5.26
N THR A 25 -29.44 -10.45 4.94
CA THR A 25 -28.44 -11.35 5.45
C THR A 25 -27.14 -10.57 5.41
N ILE A 26 -26.62 -10.24 6.58
CA ILE A 26 -25.28 -9.69 6.68
C ILE A 26 -24.37 -10.88 6.38
N ASN A 27 -24.27 -11.22 5.13
CA ASN A 27 -23.33 -12.22 4.64
C ASN A 27 -21.94 -11.61 4.49
N ASN A 28 -21.61 -10.62 5.31
CA ASN A 28 -20.44 -9.81 5.07
C ASN A 28 -19.43 -9.83 6.19
N ILE A 29 -19.16 -10.97 6.63
CA ILE A 29 -17.82 -11.30 7.06
C ILE A 29 -16.89 -11.08 5.91
N ASN A 30 -17.42 -11.31 4.74
CA ASN A 30 -16.63 -11.53 3.58
C ASN A 30 -16.75 -10.31 2.72
N ASP A 31 -15.62 -9.76 2.49
CA ASP A 31 -15.37 -8.96 1.31
C ASP A 31 -15.84 -9.76 0.07
N PRO A 32 -16.06 -9.05 -1.04
CA PRO A 32 -16.28 -9.63 -2.35
C PRO A 32 -15.36 -10.81 -2.75
N HIS A 33 -14.24 -11.01 -2.10
CA HIS A 33 -13.31 -12.09 -2.38
C HIS A 33 -13.73 -13.48 -1.86
N PHE A 34 -14.71 -13.53 -0.96
CA PHE A 34 -15.17 -14.77 -0.33
C PHE A 34 -16.68 -14.95 -0.55
N ASP A 35 -17.12 -16.20 -0.65
CA ASP A 35 -18.53 -16.53 -0.63
C ASP A 35 -19.09 -16.51 0.81
N ASN A 36 -20.39 -16.83 0.95
CA ASN A 36 -21.07 -16.82 2.24
C ASN A 36 -20.54 -17.90 3.21
N ASP A 37 -19.89 -18.91 2.68
CA ASP A 37 -19.29 -20.00 3.46
C ASP A 37 -17.82 -19.74 3.76
N GLY A 38 -17.30 -18.57 3.36
CA GLY A 38 -15.92 -18.17 3.56
C GLY A 38 -14.93 -18.77 2.59
N HIS A 39 -15.38 -19.35 1.47
CA HIS A 39 -14.50 -19.86 0.42
C HIS A 39 -14.12 -18.76 -0.54
N LEU A 40 -12.89 -18.79 -1.04
CA LEU A 40 -12.41 -17.84 -2.04
C LEU A 40 -13.24 -17.96 -3.33
N LEU A 41 -13.70 -16.83 -3.84
CA LEU A 41 -14.37 -16.75 -5.13
C LEU A 41 -13.39 -17.01 -6.28
N ASP A 42 -13.79 -17.85 -7.23
CA ASP A 42 -12.96 -18.22 -8.39
C ASP A 42 -12.68 -17.07 -9.36
N SER A 43 -13.47 -16.01 -9.33
CA SER A 43 -13.29 -14.86 -10.19
C SER A 43 -13.30 -13.55 -9.40
N LEU A 44 -12.17 -12.89 -9.38
CA LEU A 44 -11.99 -11.55 -8.79
C LEU A 44 -12.16 -10.43 -9.82
N GLY A 45 -12.48 -10.77 -11.07
CA GLY A 45 -12.44 -9.84 -12.20
C GLY A 45 -13.31 -8.60 -12.08
N ASP A 46 -14.39 -8.65 -11.29
CA ASP A 46 -15.38 -7.58 -11.20
C ASP A 46 -15.26 -6.73 -9.93
N TYR A 47 -14.35 -7.09 -9.01
CA TYR A 47 -14.25 -6.45 -7.70
C TYR A 47 -13.14 -5.42 -7.56
N PHE A 48 -12.23 -5.36 -8.50
CA PHE A 48 -11.26 -4.27 -8.57
C PHE A 48 -11.89 -3.08 -9.31
N GLU A 49 -12.74 -2.33 -8.65
CA GLU A 49 -12.99 -0.96 -9.10
C GLU A 49 -11.65 -0.22 -9.01
N ALA A 50 -11.07 0.05 -10.18
CA ALA A 50 -9.90 0.91 -10.26
C ALA A 50 -10.29 2.27 -9.67
N ALA A 51 -9.78 2.57 -8.50
CA ALA A 51 -10.03 3.85 -7.87
C ALA A 51 -9.15 4.89 -8.54
N HIS A 52 -9.70 5.56 -9.55
CA HIS A 52 -9.00 6.62 -10.25
C HIS A 52 -8.66 7.76 -9.30
N PRO A 53 -7.42 8.26 -9.30
CA PRO A 53 -7.08 9.43 -8.51
C PRO A 53 -7.94 10.63 -8.93
N THR A 54 -8.50 11.33 -7.95
CA THR A 54 -9.30 12.55 -8.19
C THR A 54 -8.46 13.69 -8.74
N SER A 55 -7.19 13.71 -8.36
CA SER A 55 -6.17 14.60 -8.93
C SER A 55 -4.79 13.93 -8.86
N LEU A 56 -3.94 14.24 -9.82
CA LEU A 56 -2.57 13.74 -9.90
C LEU A 56 -1.60 14.89 -10.11
N SER A 57 -0.60 14.96 -9.23
CA SER A 57 0.45 15.98 -9.30
C SER A 57 1.82 15.32 -9.45
N PHE A 58 2.59 15.79 -10.42
CA PHE A 58 3.98 15.38 -10.59
C PHE A 58 4.93 16.43 -10.05
N PHE A 59 5.92 15.97 -9.29
CA PHE A 59 7.00 16.80 -8.76
C PHE A 59 8.34 16.26 -9.24
N ILE A 60 9.19 17.11 -9.76
CA ILE A 60 10.56 16.75 -10.17
C ILE A 60 11.56 17.54 -9.34
N GLU A 61 12.50 16.82 -8.78
CA GLU A 61 13.67 17.38 -8.15
C GLU A 61 14.67 17.90 -9.20
N VAL A 62 15.29 19.06 -8.93
CA VAL A 62 16.31 19.68 -9.81
C VAL A 62 17.57 20.05 -9.01
N SER A 63 18.19 19.06 -8.41
CA SER A 63 19.49 19.21 -7.74
C SER A 63 20.67 19.02 -8.70
N GLY A 64 21.87 19.22 -8.19
CA GLY A 64 23.11 18.99 -8.94
C GLY A 64 23.28 17.55 -9.41
N SER A 65 22.86 16.58 -8.62
CA SER A 65 22.91 15.16 -8.93
C SER A 65 21.95 14.76 -10.07
N MET A 66 20.87 15.51 -10.27
CA MET A 66 19.94 15.28 -11.38
C MET A 66 20.38 15.86 -12.73
N ASN A 67 21.43 16.68 -12.77
CA ASN A 67 21.84 17.42 -13.98
C ASN A 67 22.17 16.51 -15.18
N GLY A 68 22.70 15.33 -14.95
CA GLY A 68 23.04 14.39 -16.02
C GLY A 68 21.82 13.82 -16.73
N PHE A 69 20.71 13.64 -16.03
CA PHE A 69 19.44 13.20 -16.59
C PHE A 69 18.80 14.26 -17.50
N PHE A 70 19.00 15.55 -17.17
CA PHE A 70 18.41 16.69 -17.89
C PHE A 70 19.32 17.28 -18.98
N ARG A 71 20.45 16.69 -19.31
CA ARG A 71 21.43 17.31 -20.21
C ARG A 71 20.81 17.88 -21.48
N ALA A 72 21.13 19.16 -21.77
CA ALA A 72 20.55 19.94 -22.86
C ALA A 72 20.69 19.24 -24.22
N ASN A 73 19.61 19.18 -24.98
CA ASN A 73 19.55 18.64 -26.35
C ASN A 73 20.09 17.21 -26.50
N LYS A 74 20.10 16.45 -25.41
CA LYS A 74 20.49 15.04 -25.42
C LYS A 74 19.29 14.17 -25.00
N PRO A 75 19.01 13.09 -25.73
CA PRO A 75 18.03 12.12 -25.29
C PRO A 75 18.60 11.32 -24.11
N THR A 76 17.73 10.97 -23.15
CA THR A 76 17.97 9.99 -22.09
C THR A 76 16.70 9.18 -21.87
N ALA A 77 16.83 7.96 -21.36
CA ALA A 77 15.69 7.15 -20.96
C ALA A 77 14.82 7.91 -19.94
N PHE A 78 15.44 8.57 -18.96
CA PHE A 78 14.76 9.41 -17.98
C PHE A 78 13.80 10.42 -18.63
N LYS A 79 14.26 11.22 -19.60
CA LYS A 79 13.40 12.21 -20.28
C LYS A 79 12.23 11.57 -21.01
N SER A 80 12.50 10.47 -21.70
CA SER A 80 11.50 9.71 -22.45
C SER A 80 10.44 9.11 -21.52
N ASP A 81 10.88 8.52 -20.42
CA ASP A 81 10.00 7.85 -19.46
C ASP A 81 9.13 8.86 -18.70
N VAL A 82 9.74 9.87 -18.11
CA VAL A 82 9.01 10.93 -17.41
C VAL A 82 7.97 11.57 -18.32
N TRP A 83 8.38 11.88 -19.56
CA TRP A 83 7.47 12.47 -20.53
C TRP A 83 6.28 11.53 -20.85
N SER A 84 6.55 10.27 -21.12
CA SER A 84 5.50 9.30 -21.46
C SER A 84 4.55 9.04 -20.29
N ILE A 85 5.09 8.96 -19.08
CA ILE A 85 4.29 8.77 -17.86
C ILE A 85 3.36 9.97 -17.66
N VAL A 86 3.89 11.20 -17.67
CA VAL A 86 3.07 12.42 -17.54
C VAL A 86 2.00 12.51 -18.62
N SER A 87 2.34 12.14 -19.87
CA SER A 87 1.39 12.16 -20.99
C SER A 87 0.28 11.12 -20.84
N ASN A 88 0.57 9.93 -20.31
CA ASN A 88 -0.45 8.91 -20.07
C ASN A 88 -1.54 9.36 -19.08
N PHE A 89 -1.22 10.29 -18.20
CA PHE A 89 -2.17 10.88 -17.28
C PHE A 89 -2.75 12.23 -17.78
N GLY A 90 -2.76 12.44 -19.09
CA GLY A 90 -3.38 13.62 -19.71
C GLY A 90 -2.57 14.91 -19.57
N SER A 91 -1.27 14.79 -19.32
CA SER A 91 -0.34 15.94 -19.21
C SER A 91 -0.77 17.01 -18.18
N PRO A 92 -0.95 16.65 -16.91
CA PRO A 92 -1.44 17.58 -15.88
C PRO A 92 -0.49 18.75 -15.61
N GLY A 93 0.68 18.75 -16.22
CA GLY A 93 1.79 19.64 -15.92
C GLY A 93 2.69 19.06 -14.81
N VAL A 94 3.80 19.74 -14.56
CA VAL A 94 4.80 19.26 -13.61
C VAL A 94 5.27 20.42 -12.72
N SER A 95 5.32 20.17 -11.43
CA SER A 95 5.92 21.06 -10.45
C SER A 95 7.40 20.72 -10.26
N VAL A 96 8.25 21.70 -10.32
CA VAL A 96 9.68 21.58 -10.10
C VAL A 96 10.00 21.98 -8.67
N LEU A 97 10.67 21.09 -7.95
CA LEU A 97 11.16 21.34 -6.59
C LEU A 97 12.59 21.86 -6.64
N SER A 98 12.78 23.09 -6.21
CA SER A 98 14.09 23.77 -6.11
C SER A 98 14.32 24.30 -4.70
N ASN A 99 15.44 24.96 -4.47
CA ASN A 99 15.82 25.50 -3.17
C ASN A 99 15.72 24.44 -2.05
N SER A 100 16.36 23.30 -2.28
CA SER A 100 16.34 22.16 -1.34
C SER A 100 14.93 21.60 -1.04
N GLY A 101 14.01 21.71 -2.01
CA GLY A 101 12.66 21.16 -1.90
C GLY A 101 11.60 22.10 -1.33
N THR A 102 11.97 23.34 -0.96
CA THR A 102 11.04 24.31 -0.36
C THR A 102 10.36 25.24 -1.36
N GLN A 103 10.89 25.33 -2.58
CA GLN A 103 10.32 26.18 -3.63
C GLN A 103 9.71 25.33 -4.73
N VAL A 104 8.41 25.52 -4.95
CA VAL A 104 7.64 24.84 -5.99
C VAL A 104 7.40 25.78 -7.15
N THR A 105 7.73 25.36 -8.36
CA THR A 105 7.44 26.10 -9.59
C THR A 105 6.67 25.19 -10.54
N TYR A 106 5.43 25.54 -10.83
CA TYR A 106 4.59 24.80 -11.76
C TYR A 106 4.90 25.16 -13.20
N TYR A 107 4.98 24.16 -14.06
CA TYR A 107 5.10 24.26 -15.51
C TYR A 107 3.94 23.51 -16.17
N ASN A 108 3.24 24.16 -17.08
CA ASN A 108 2.31 23.46 -17.96
C ASN A 108 3.07 22.54 -18.93
N ASP A 109 2.34 21.72 -19.68
CA ASP A 109 2.91 20.73 -20.60
C ASP A 109 3.96 21.31 -21.56
N GLU A 110 3.65 22.41 -22.25
CA GLU A 110 4.54 23.04 -23.21
C GLU A 110 5.82 23.60 -22.55
N GLN A 111 5.65 24.28 -21.43
CA GLN A 111 6.75 24.84 -20.66
C GLN A 111 7.66 23.73 -20.12
N PHE A 112 7.05 22.65 -19.61
CA PHE A 112 7.79 21.50 -19.09
C PHE A 112 8.61 20.83 -20.19
N ARG A 113 8.02 20.56 -21.38
CA ARG A 113 8.74 20.03 -22.54
C ARG A 113 9.95 20.88 -22.89
N LYS A 114 9.75 22.18 -22.99
CA LYS A 114 10.83 23.12 -23.33
C LYS A 114 11.95 23.06 -22.30
N LYS A 115 11.61 23.02 -21.01
CA LYS A 115 12.59 22.91 -19.93
C LYS A 115 13.33 21.58 -19.94
N MET A 116 12.64 20.44 -20.10
CA MET A 116 13.25 19.12 -20.22
C MET A 116 14.23 19.02 -21.39
N ASN A 117 13.87 19.58 -22.55
CA ASN A 117 14.75 19.56 -23.73
C ASN A 117 15.95 20.48 -23.57
N SER A 118 15.76 21.65 -23.03
CA SER A 118 16.85 22.64 -22.85
C SER A 118 17.76 22.32 -21.68
N GLY A 119 17.36 21.46 -20.76
CA GLY A 119 18.08 21.20 -19.52
C GLY A 119 18.24 22.44 -18.62
N SER A 120 17.40 23.44 -18.81
CA SER A 120 17.56 24.77 -18.18
C SER A 120 16.76 24.88 -16.87
N PHE A 121 16.70 23.83 -16.08
CA PHE A 121 16.23 23.92 -14.70
C PHE A 121 17.30 24.62 -13.85
N VAL A 122 16.83 25.45 -12.90
CA VAL A 122 17.73 26.05 -11.92
C VAL A 122 18.11 24.97 -10.93
N SER A 123 19.32 24.45 -11.06
CA SER A 123 19.85 23.45 -10.16
C SER A 123 20.23 24.05 -8.81
N THR A 124 19.89 23.36 -7.74
CA THR A 124 20.34 23.68 -6.37
C THR A 124 21.53 22.80 -5.98
N ALA A 125 22.41 23.34 -5.15
CA ALA A 125 23.61 22.62 -4.74
C ALA A 125 23.35 21.52 -3.70
N SER A 126 22.18 21.50 -3.08
CA SER A 126 21.81 20.56 -2.02
C SER A 126 20.45 19.95 -2.26
N THR A 127 20.29 18.71 -1.80
CA THR A 127 19.04 17.96 -1.83
C THR A 127 18.60 17.67 -0.41
N GLN A 128 17.40 18.11 -0.07
CA GLN A 128 16.77 17.83 1.22
C GLN A 128 15.45 17.08 1.00
N VAL A 129 15.55 15.77 0.82
CA VAL A 129 14.38 14.91 0.60
C VAL A 129 13.30 15.07 1.68
N PRO A 130 13.63 15.23 2.99
CA PRO A 130 12.61 15.51 3.99
C PRO A 130 11.76 16.74 3.68
N ALA A 131 12.38 17.85 3.29
CA ALA A 131 11.67 19.08 2.93
C ALA A 131 10.78 18.91 1.68
N MET A 132 11.24 18.12 0.70
CA MET A 132 10.42 17.78 -0.48
C MET A 132 9.19 16.98 -0.10
N ILE A 133 9.36 15.95 0.72
CA ILE A 133 8.26 15.10 1.21
C ILE A 133 7.26 15.92 2.04
N GLU A 134 7.75 16.78 2.94
CA GLU A 134 6.88 17.66 3.72
C GLU A 134 6.10 18.65 2.83
N THR A 135 6.74 19.22 1.82
CA THR A 135 6.09 20.11 0.83
C THR A 135 4.98 19.39 0.08
N ILE A 136 5.22 18.15 -0.35
CA ILE A 136 4.25 17.32 -1.07
C ILE A 136 3.09 16.95 -0.15
N LEU A 137 3.36 16.36 1.01
CA LEU A 137 2.35 15.88 1.94
C LEU A 137 1.46 17.00 2.48
N SER A 138 2.03 18.18 2.74
CA SER A 138 1.26 19.33 3.25
C SER A 138 0.24 19.89 2.25
N SER A 139 0.42 19.60 0.96
CA SER A 139 -0.48 20.06 -0.12
C SER A 139 -1.38 18.95 -0.67
N LEU A 140 -1.20 17.70 -0.22
CA LEU A 140 -1.87 16.52 -0.75
C LEU A 140 -3.20 16.25 -0.05
N ASP A 141 -4.29 16.32 -0.80
CA ASP A 141 -5.63 15.93 -0.33
C ASP A 141 -5.86 14.42 -0.55
N TYR A 142 -5.07 13.59 0.15
CA TYR A 142 -5.10 12.14 -0.04
C TYR A 142 -6.41 11.48 0.40
N GLU A 143 -7.10 12.04 1.40
CA GLU A 143 -8.37 11.51 1.87
C GLU A 143 -9.43 11.53 0.77
N ASN A 144 -9.39 12.53 -0.09
CA ASN A 144 -10.25 12.65 -1.26
C ASN A 144 -9.65 12.00 -2.53
N GLY A 145 -8.64 11.16 -2.40
CA GLY A 145 -8.08 10.38 -3.50
C GLY A 145 -7.08 11.13 -4.39
N ALA A 146 -6.52 12.25 -3.93
CA ALA A 146 -5.41 12.88 -4.64
C ALA A 146 -4.13 12.03 -4.53
N VAL A 147 -3.32 12.04 -5.59
CA VAL A 147 -2.02 11.35 -5.64
C VAL A 147 -0.92 12.34 -6.06
N SER A 148 0.23 12.23 -5.44
CA SER A 148 1.45 12.94 -5.84
C SER A 148 2.55 11.96 -6.22
N VAL A 149 3.35 12.31 -7.22
CA VAL A 149 4.50 11.54 -7.67
C VAL A 149 5.74 12.42 -7.60
N LEU A 150 6.68 12.07 -6.72
CA LEU A 150 8.00 12.68 -6.68
C LEU A 150 8.96 11.89 -7.58
N ILE A 151 9.68 12.61 -8.46
CA ILE A 151 10.69 12.06 -9.36
C ILE A 151 12.05 12.62 -8.94
N SER A 152 12.98 11.74 -8.51
CA SER A 152 14.26 12.12 -7.92
C SER A 152 15.26 10.94 -8.01
N ASP A 153 16.56 11.23 -7.94
CA ASP A 153 17.58 10.20 -7.69
C ASP A 153 17.69 9.82 -6.20
N MET A 154 16.88 10.45 -5.36
CA MET A 154 16.78 10.24 -3.91
C MET A 154 18.11 10.37 -3.16
N LYS A 155 19.08 11.08 -3.72
CA LYS A 155 20.36 11.35 -3.06
C LYS A 155 20.18 12.46 -2.04
N TYR A 156 20.45 12.15 -0.78
CA TYR A 156 20.36 13.10 0.33
C TYR A 156 21.69 13.82 0.51
N SER A 157 21.71 15.12 0.25
CA SER A 157 22.89 15.98 0.36
C SER A 157 22.56 17.26 1.12
N PRO A 158 22.39 17.17 2.46
CA PRO A 158 22.05 18.34 3.25
C PRO A 158 23.24 19.31 3.36
N VAL A 159 22.91 20.58 3.55
CA VAL A 159 23.92 21.62 3.86
C VAL A 159 24.39 21.43 5.31
N GLY A 160 25.68 21.23 5.51
CA GLY A 160 26.27 21.14 6.84
C GLY A 160 27.62 20.43 6.89
N SER A 161 28.28 20.48 8.04
CA SER A 161 29.60 19.88 8.30
C SER A 161 29.58 18.64 9.19
N ASN A 162 28.40 18.09 9.43
CA ASN A 162 28.26 16.91 10.31
C ASN A 162 28.80 15.63 9.64
N ALA A 163 29.24 14.69 10.44
CA ALA A 163 29.66 13.40 9.94
C ALA A 163 28.50 12.70 9.20
N MET A 164 28.79 12.07 8.08
CA MET A 164 27.78 11.43 7.21
C MET A 164 26.91 10.42 7.97
N SER A 165 27.48 9.64 8.88
CA SER A 165 26.73 8.68 9.71
C SER A 165 25.65 9.34 10.58
N VAL A 166 25.94 10.52 11.12
CA VAL A 166 24.97 11.30 11.92
C VAL A 166 23.87 11.85 11.03
N LEU A 167 24.21 12.35 9.84
CA LEU A 167 23.23 12.86 8.87
C LEU A 167 22.27 11.77 8.40
N LEU A 168 22.77 10.56 8.13
CA LEU A 168 21.92 9.43 7.73
C LEU A 168 20.96 8.98 8.83
N GLN A 169 21.42 8.98 10.09
CA GLN A 169 20.56 8.66 11.22
C GLN A 169 19.48 9.73 11.43
N GLN A 170 19.84 11.01 11.30
CA GLN A 170 18.89 12.11 11.37
C GLN A 170 17.89 12.03 10.22
N TYR A 171 18.34 11.72 9.03
CA TYR A 171 17.51 11.62 7.83
C TYR A 171 16.33 10.64 7.99
N SER A 172 16.60 9.40 8.43
CA SER A 172 15.54 8.44 8.70
C SER A 172 14.55 8.94 9.77
N THR A 173 15.05 9.61 10.80
CA THR A 173 14.22 10.18 11.87
C THR A 173 13.36 11.35 11.36
N ASP A 174 13.92 12.22 10.52
CA ASP A 174 13.20 13.35 9.94
C ASP A 174 12.07 12.86 9.02
N ILE A 175 12.36 11.89 8.16
CA ILE A 175 11.34 11.25 7.31
C ILE A 175 10.23 10.64 8.16
N ARG A 176 10.59 9.85 9.20
CA ARG A 176 9.60 9.26 10.11
C ARG A 176 8.70 10.32 10.76
N ASN A 177 9.29 11.42 11.22
CA ASN A 177 8.55 12.48 11.89
C ASN A 177 7.63 13.27 10.94
N ILE A 178 8.04 13.43 9.68
CA ILE A 178 7.22 14.08 8.65
C ILE A 178 6.06 13.17 8.23
N VAL A 179 6.37 11.96 7.81
CA VAL A 179 5.38 10.97 7.36
C VAL A 179 4.39 10.64 8.46
N GLY A 180 4.86 10.54 9.70
CA GLY A 180 4.03 10.25 10.87
C GLY A 180 2.94 11.30 11.17
N LYS A 181 2.96 12.47 10.55
CA LYS A 181 1.90 13.47 10.65
C LYS A 181 0.70 13.15 9.75
N TYR A 182 0.84 12.21 8.81
CA TYR A 182 -0.12 11.91 7.75
C TYR A 182 -0.51 10.41 7.78
N PRO A 183 -1.34 9.99 8.75
CA PRO A 183 -1.76 8.60 8.85
C PRO A 183 -2.64 8.19 7.66
N GLY A 184 -2.55 6.93 7.26
CA GLY A 184 -3.36 6.39 6.16
C GLY A 184 -2.83 6.69 4.75
N VAL A 185 -1.65 7.31 4.63
CA VAL A 185 -0.99 7.53 3.34
C VAL A 185 -0.15 6.32 2.97
N ALA A 186 -0.34 5.83 1.75
CA ALA A 186 0.45 4.77 1.15
C ALA A 186 1.55 5.35 0.25
N TYR A 187 2.61 4.58 0.12
CA TYR A 187 3.80 4.92 -0.66
C TYR A 187 4.16 3.76 -1.57
N SER A 188 4.39 4.05 -2.85
CA SER A 188 5.06 3.12 -3.76
C SER A 188 6.34 3.76 -4.27
N ILE A 189 7.49 3.13 -3.99
CA ILE A 189 8.81 3.61 -4.37
C ILE A 189 9.28 2.73 -5.53
N ILE A 190 9.24 3.28 -6.73
CA ILE A 190 9.53 2.58 -7.97
C ILE A 190 10.90 3.01 -8.47
N GLY A 191 11.81 2.07 -8.58
CA GLY A 191 13.14 2.30 -9.15
C GLY A 191 13.18 2.11 -10.66
N ALA A 192 13.94 2.94 -11.32
CA ALA A 192 14.22 2.86 -12.75
C ALA A 192 15.67 3.23 -13.06
N PHE A 193 16.12 2.87 -14.26
CA PHE A 193 17.46 3.18 -14.77
C PHE A 193 17.42 4.10 -15.98
N SER A 194 18.40 4.97 -16.07
CA SER A 194 18.66 5.80 -17.25
C SER A 194 20.15 6.04 -17.44
N GLU A 195 20.53 6.44 -18.63
CA GLU A 195 21.84 7.00 -18.88
C GLU A 195 22.01 8.31 -18.10
N TYR A 196 23.19 8.48 -17.51
CA TYR A 196 23.62 9.73 -16.89
C TYR A 196 24.73 10.36 -17.70
N LEU A 197 24.58 11.61 -18.10
CA LEU A 197 25.48 12.32 -18.99
C LEU A 197 26.38 13.31 -18.26
N ASP A 198 27.65 13.36 -18.63
CA ASP A 198 28.60 14.35 -18.12
C ASP A 198 28.31 15.78 -18.66
N SER A 199 29.11 16.75 -18.25
CA SER A 199 28.97 18.15 -18.70
C SER A 199 29.15 18.34 -20.21
N ARG A 200 29.81 17.40 -20.88
CA ARG A 200 30.05 17.41 -22.35
C ARG A 200 28.96 16.65 -23.11
N GLY A 201 28.05 15.99 -22.39
CA GLY A 201 26.98 15.18 -22.97
C GLY A 201 27.42 13.77 -23.39
N ASN A 202 28.51 13.26 -22.84
CA ASN A 202 28.91 11.86 -23.00
C ASN A 202 28.29 11.04 -21.87
N ILE A 203 28.07 9.74 -22.14
CA ILE A 203 27.54 8.82 -21.13
C ILE A 203 28.62 8.59 -20.07
N SER A 204 28.35 8.98 -18.82
CA SER A 204 29.19 8.71 -17.65
C SER A 204 28.75 7.45 -16.94
N CYS A 205 27.46 7.11 -17.01
CA CYS A 205 26.87 5.89 -16.48
C CYS A 205 25.72 5.44 -17.37
N GLU A 206 25.70 4.18 -17.78
CA GLU A 206 24.67 3.63 -18.65
C GLU A 206 23.37 3.31 -17.88
N LYS A 207 23.48 2.95 -16.60
CA LYS A 207 22.37 2.57 -15.72
C LYS A 207 22.46 3.32 -14.40
N SER A 208 22.19 4.61 -14.43
CA SER A 208 22.07 5.42 -13.21
C SER A 208 20.65 5.31 -12.67
N PRO A 209 20.46 5.01 -11.35
CA PRO A 209 19.14 4.85 -10.77
C PRO A 209 18.44 6.19 -10.56
N TYR A 210 17.13 6.19 -10.74
CA TYR A 210 16.22 7.24 -10.32
C TYR A 210 14.88 6.62 -9.89
N TYR A 211 14.04 7.38 -9.21
CA TYR A 211 12.87 6.85 -8.54
C TYR A 211 11.64 7.69 -8.78
N TYR A 212 10.49 7.01 -8.82
CA TYR A 212 9.17 7.58 -8.69
C TYR A 212 8.65 7.21 -7.30
N VAL A 213 8.42 8.19 -6.44
CA VAL A 213 7.77 8.00 -5.15
C VAL A 213 6.33 8.41 -5.30
N VAL A 214 5.42 7.46 -5.41
CA VAL A 214 3.97 7.67 -5.54
C VAL A 214 3.37 7.73 -4.15
N ILE A 215 2.60 8.77 -3.85
CA ILE A 215 2.13 9.11 -2.51
C ILE A 215 0.63 9.42 -2.57
N GLY A 216 -0.18 8.79 -1.74
CA GLY A 216 -1.63 9.04 -1.68
C GLY A 216 -2.39 7.93 -0.96
N LYS A 217 -3.67 7.78 -1.28
CA LYS A 217 -4.47 6.67 -0.77
C LYS A 217 -4.10 5.38 -1.49
N ASP A 218 -4.04 4.27 -0.76
CA ASP A 218 -3.57 2.96 -1.21
C ASP A 218 -4.09 2.54 -2.61
N VAL A 219 -5.42 2.53 -2.79
CA VAL A 219 -6.06 2.15 -4.06
C VAL A 219 -5.70 3.07 -5.24
N CYS A 220 -5.57 4.38 -4.99
CA CYS A 220 -5.19 5.35 -6.01
C CYS A 220 -3.69 5.26 -6.33
N VAL A 221 -2.85 5.03 -5.30
CA VAL A 221 -1.41 4.78 -5.47
C VAL A 221 -1.18 3.51 -6.30
N ALA A 222 -1.96 2.44 -6.05
CA ALA A 222 -1.86 1.20 -6.79
C ALA A 222 -2.10 1.39 -8.29
N GLU A 223 -3.07 2.19 -8.69
CA GLU A 223 -3.34 2.48 -10.09
C GLU A 223 -2.20 3.26 -10.76
N VAL A 224 -1.74 4.34 -10.12
CA VAL A 224 -0.62 5.15 -10.66
C VAL A 224 0.65 4.32 -10.75
N ARG A 225 0.96 3.53 -9.73
CA ARG A 225 2.07 2.57 -9.73
C ARG A 225 1.98 1.61 -10.92
N ASN A 226 0.82 0.97 -11.13
CA ASN A 226 0.65 0.00 -12.20
C ASN A 226 0.93 0.62 -13.58
N CYS A 227 0.48 1.85 -13.80
CA CYS A 227 0.76 2.58 -15.03
C CYS A 227 2.28 2.84 -15.21
N ILE A 228 2.95 3.33 -14.17
CA ILE A 228 4.38 3.63 -14.21
C ILE A 228 5.20 2.37 -14.42
N THR A 229 4.96 1.32 -13.64
CA THR A 229 5.75 0.07 -13.71
C THR A 229 5.56 -0.65 -15.03
N THR A 230 4.33 -0.68 -15.58
CA THR A 230 4.07 -1.25 -16.90
C THR A 230 4.88 -0.55 -17.99
N LEU A 231 4.87 0.78 -18.01
CA LEU A 231 5.61 1.56 -18.99
C LEU A 231 7.12 1.34 -18.87
N LEU A 232 7.65 1.34 -17.66
CA LEU A 232 9.08 1.12 -17.41
C LEU A 232 9.50 -0.32 -17.77
N ALA A 233 8.68 -1.32 -17.45
CA ALA A 233 8.94 -2.72 -17.78
C ALA A 233 8.90 -2.97 -19.30
N ASP A 234 7.95 -2.37 -20.02
CA ASP A 234 7.86 -2.49 -21.48
C ASP A 234 9.07 -1.87 -22.20
N ARG A 235 9.82 -0.97 -21.53
CA ARG A 235 11.04 -0.33 -22.03
C ARG A 235 12.33 -0.92 -21.46
N GLU A 236 12.23 -1.93 -20.61
CA GLU A 236 13.36 -2.54 -19.91
C GLU A 236 14.12 -1.56 -18.97
N HIS A 237 13.44 -0.49 -18.51
CA HIS A 237 14.02 0.49 -17.59
C HIS A 237 13.59 0.24 -16.14
N TYR A 238 12.64 -0.65 -15.90
CA TYR A 238 12.15 -1.00 -14.55
C TYR A 238 13.24 -1.73 -13.76
N MET A 239 13.37 -1.34 -12.50
CA MET A 239 14.30 -1.94 -11.55
C MET A 239 13.59 -2.86 -10.57
N ASP A 240 12.80 -2.27 -9.71
CA ASP A 240 12.07 -2.90 -8.61
C ASP A 240 11.10 -1.89 -7.99
N ASN A 241 10.22 -2.32 -7.09
CA ASN A 241 9.41 -1.41 -6.29
C ASN A 241 9.21 -1.91 -4.87
N ILE A 242 9.00 -0.97 -3.96
CA ILE A 242 8.64 -1.21 -2.57
C ILE A 242 7.33 -0.50 -2.27
N GLU A 243 6.45 -1.20 -1.57
CA GLU A 243 5.14 -0.71 -1.18
C GLU A 243 5.01 -0.65 0.33
N ILE A 244 4.56 0.49 0.85
CA ILE A 244 4.42 0.75 2.28
C ILE A 244 3.07 1.42 2.52
N GLY A 245 2.34 0.99 3.56
CA GLY A 245 1.08 1.61 3.96
C GLY A 245 -0.15 1.12 3.19
N PHE A 246 -0.05 0.02 2.46
CA PHE A 246 -1.19 -0.63 1.81
C PHE A 246 -1.96 -1.52 2.78
N ASP A 247 -1.34 -1.93 3.84
CA ASP A 247 -1.83 -2.84 4.88
C ASP A 247 -2.19 -2.13 6.19
N TYR A 248 -2.53 -0.84 6.14
CA TYR A 248 -3.10 -0.13 7.29
C TYR A 248 -4.43 -0.72 7.77
N LYS A 249 -5.14 -1.35 6.85
CA LYS A 249 -6.42 -1.97 7.11
C LYS A 249 -6.19 -3.35 7.69
N ARG A 250 -7.18 -3.80 8.45
CA ARG A 250 -7.30 -5.22 8.75
C ARG A 250 -7.40 -5.96 7.42
N PRO A 251 -6.77 -7.14 7.29
CA PRO A 251 -6.98 -7.94 6.11
C PRO A 251 -8.48 -8.26 6.00
N VAL A 252 -8.97 -8.28 4.80
CA VAL A 252 -10.28 -8.83 4.52
C VAL A 252 -10.25 -10.30 4.91
N TYR A 253 -11.28 -10.77 5.59
CA TYR A 253 -11.32 -12.13 6.09
C TYR A 253 -12.70 -12.75 5.95
N GLY A 254 -12.71 -14.07 5.89
CA GLY A 254 -13.90 -14.91 5.94
C GLY A 254 -13.64 -16.14 6.76
N PHE A 255 -14.70 -16.76 7.25
CA PHE A 255 -14.59 -18.03 7.96
C PHE A 255 -15.17 -19.14 7.11
N GLY A 256 -14.32 -20.09 6.72
CA GLY A 256 -14.76 -21.39 6.24
C GLY A 256 -15.40 -22.13 7.39
N VAL A 257 -16.61 -22.63 7.19
CA VAL A 257 -17.36 -23.36 8.21
C VAL A 257 -17.10 -24.84 8.00
N PRO A 258 -16.31 -25.51 8.87
CA PRO A 258 -16.28 -26.98 8.88
C PRO A 258 -17.70 -27.54 9.10
N ASP A 259 -17.94 -28.77 8.67
CA ASP A 259 -19.26 -29.43 8.73
C ASP A 259 -19.94 -29.40 10.12
N ASN A 260 -19.18 -29.10 11.16
CA ASN A 260 -19.63 -29.07 12.55
C ASN A 260 -19.81 -27.66 13.14
N ILE A 261 -19.69 -26.60 12.34
CA ILE A 261 -19.93 -25.22 12.80
C ILE A 261 -21.13 -24.66 12.07
N ILE A 262 -22.06 -24.12 12.82
CA ILE A 262 -23.26 -23.46 12.32
C ILE A 262 -23.17 -21.99 12.69
N GLN A 263 -23.26 -21.12 11.70
CA GLN A 263 -23.37 -19.68 11.94
C GLN A 263 -24.76 -19.36 12.46
N LEU A 264 -24.85 -18.84 13.67
CA LEU A 264 -26.12 -18.58 14.32
C LEU A 264 -26.59 -17.14 14.15
N GLU A 265 -25.74 -16.18 14.43
CA GLU A 265 -26.14 -14.80 14.54
C GLU A 265 -24.95 -13.87 14.28
N GLU A 266 -25.24 -12.70 13.74
CA GLU A 266 -24.26 -11.66 13.44
C GLU A 266 -24.45 -10.46 14.35
N GLU A 267 -23.38 -10.08 15.03
CA GLU A 267 -23.29 -8.83 15.77
C GLU A 267 -22.43 -7.84 14.97
N PRO A 268 -22.64 -6.52 15.10
CA PRO A 268 -21.86 -5.53 14.34
C PRO A 268 -20.33 -5.62 14.52
N SER A 269 -19.89 -6.20 15.62
CA SER A 269 -18.48 -6.30 16.00
C SER A 269 -17.87 -7.68 15.90
N PHE A 270 -18.67 -8.74 15.85
CA PHE A 270 -18.20 -10.12 15.75
C PHE A 270 -19.33 -11.07 15.34
N TYR A 271 -18.94 -12.26 14.92
CA TYR A 271 -19.85 -13.32 14.49
C TYR A 271 -19.99 -14.38 15.55
N ASN A 272 -21.15 -15.00 15.62
CA ASN A 272 -21.43 -16.11 16.50
C ASN A 272 -21.48 -17.40 15.70
N TYR A 273 -20.64 -18.36 16.08
CA TYR A 273 -20.62 -19.71 15.50
C TYR A 273 -21.00 -20.74 16.55
N ASP A 274 -21.93 -21.60 16.21
CA ASP A 274 -22.30 -22.72 17.05
C ASP A 274 -21.55 -24.00 16.63
N VAL A 275 -20.93 -24.65 17.59
CA VAL A 275 -20.12 -25.82 17.37
C VAL A 275 -20.86 -27.05 17.83
N THR A 276 -21.30 -27.90 16.89
CA THR A 276 -21.85 -29.20 17.25
C THR A 276 -20.77 -30.07 17.89
N TYR A 277 -20.99 -30.34 19.14
CA TYR A 277 -20.30 -31.17 20.10
C TYR A 277 -19.06 -31.96 19.61
N SER A 278 -17.88 -31.45 19.94
CA SER A 278 -16.69 -32.27 20.22
C SER A 278 -15.79 -31.49 21.20
N ASP A 279 -14.94 -32.22 21.95
CA ASP A 279 -13.97 -31.60 22.87
C ASP A 279 -12.94 -30.72 22.13
N THR A 280 -12.94 -30.75 20.83
CA THR A 280 -12.06 -29.97 19.94
C THR A 280 -12.86 -29.48 18.74
N CYS A 281 -12.79 -28.20 18.43
CA CYS A 281 -13.34 -27.67 17.19
C CYS A 281 -12.25 -27.09 16.30
N LYS A 282 -12.52 -27.02 15.00
CA LYS A 282 -11.68 -26.42 13.98
C LYS A 282 -12.45 -25.33 13.26
N VAL A 283 -11.83 -24.19 13.14
CA VAL A 283 -12.32 -23.06 12.37
C VAL A 283 -11.30 -22.72 11.30
N ILE A 284 -11.75 -22.47 10.10
CA ILE A 284 -10.88 -22.00 9.02
C ILE A 284 -11.03 -20.49 8.91
N LEU A 285 -9.94 -19.76 9.18
CA LEU A 285 -9.83 -18.35 8.94
C LEU A 285 -9.19 -18.12 7.57
N ASN A 286 -9.97 -17.56 6.65
CA ASN A 286 -9.47 -17.15 5.35
C ASN A 286 -9.10 -15.66 5.39
N LEU A 287 -7.93 -15.33 4.84
CA LEU A 287 -7.38 -13.98 4.82
C LEU A 287 -7.06 -13.58 3.38
N ASP A 288 -7.55 -12.42 2.96
CA ASP A 288 -7.05 -11.77 1.74
C ASP A 288 -5.81 -10.94 2.09
N LEU A 289 -4.68 -11.38 1.58
CA LEU A 289 -3.37 -10.77 1.79
C LEU A 289 -2.82 -10.13 0.51
N SER A 290 -3.68 -9.83 -0.45
CA SER A 290 -3.26 -9.27 -1.75
C SER A 290 -2.53 -7.94 -1.59
N ASP A 291 -2.92 -7.12 -0.63
CA ASP A 291 -2.29 -5.83 -0.31
C ASP A 291 -1.07 -5.96 0.62
N PHE A 292 -0.86 -7.14 1.21
CA PHE A 292 0.23 -7.39 2.16
C PHE A 292 1.50 -7.78 1.39
N ARG A 293 2.16 -6.80 0.81
CA ARG A 293 3.30 -6.97 -0.11
C ARG A 293 4.54 -7.58 0.52
N TRP A 294 4.64 -7.59 1.84
CA TRP A 294 5.70 -8.29 2.55
C TRP A 294 5.60 -9.83 2.43
N LEU A 295 4.43 -10.37 2.14
CA LEU A 295 4.26 -11.79 1.88
C LEU A 295 4.65 -12.08 0.41
N ILE A 296 5.92 -12.36 0.16
CA ILE A 296 6.48 -12.54 -1.19
C ILE A 296 6.24 -13.95 -1.72
N ALA A 297 6.32 -14.94 -0.86
CA ALA A 297 6.16 -16.37 -1.18
C ALA A 297 5.11 -17.02 -0.28
N SER A 298 4.73 -18.24 -0.62
CA SER A 298 3.85 -19.08 0.23
C SER A 298 4.60 -19.60 1.46
N ASP A 299 5.21 -18.71 2.22
CA ASP A 299 5.96 -19.01 3.44
C ASP A 299 5.02 -19.02 4.64
N GLU A 300 4.66 -20.23 5.08
CA GLU A 300 3.76 -20.43 6.22
C GLU A 300 4.36 -19.92 7.54
N ASP A 301 5.67 -19.99 7.69
CA ASP A 301 6.34 -19.62 8.95
C ASP A 301 6.24 -18.11 9.19
N ILE A 302 6.44 -17.30 8.15
CA ILE A 302 6.28 -15.83 8.25
C ILE A 302 4.84 -15.49 8.67
N LEU A 303 3.83 -16.08 8.03
CA LEU A 303 2.44 -15.80 8.38
C LEU A 303 2.12 -16.27 9.80
N ARG A 304 2.64 -17.42 10.21
CA ARG A 304 2.47 -17.96 11.57
C ARG A 304 3.09 -17.05 12.64
N GLU A 305 4.23 -16.44 12.35
CA GLU A 305 4.87 -15.47 13.25
C GLU A 305 4.07 -14.18 13.36
N CYS A 306 3.47 -13.73 12.27
CA CYS A 306 2.71 -12.47 12.21
C CYS A 306 1.30 -12.60 12.79
N LEU A 307 0.65 -13.76 12.61
CA LEU A 307 -0.71 -14.00 13.10
C LEU A 307 -0.70 -14.30 14.61
N LYS A 308 -1.36 -13.47 15.39
CA LYS A 308 -1.57 -13.67 16.83
C LYS A 308 -3.01 -14.02 17.09
N VAL A 309 -3.23 -15.12 17.78
CA VAL A 309 -4.57 -15.64 18.09
C VAL A 309 -4.64 -15.92 19.59
N LYS A 310 -5.73 -15.53 20.23
CA LYS A 310 -5.99 -15.85 21.64
C LYS A 310 -7.48 -16.08 21.87
N ALA A 311 -7.81 -16.87 22.88
CA ALA A 311 -9.15 -17.03 23.41
C ALA A 311 -9.30 -16.17 24.67
N SER A 312 -10.43 -15.46 24.80
CA SER A 312 -10.64 -14.49 25.87
C SER A 312 -11.09 -15.10 27.19
N TYR A 313 -11.78 -16.23 27.16
CA TYR A 313 -12.39 -16.86 28.35
C TYR A 313 -11.74 -18.17 28.75
N GLY A 314 -10.58 -18.49 28.20
CA GLY A 314 -9.73 -19.56 28.70
C GLY A 314 -9.75 -20.87 27.89
N SER A 315 -10.39 -20.89 26.73
CA SER A 315 -10.17 -22.01 25.77
C SER A 315 -8.73 -22.04 25.35
N MET A 316 -8.23 -23.24 25.11
CA MET A 316 -6.94 -23.42 24.46
C MET A 316 -7.11 -23.22 22.95
N ILE A 317 -6.17 -22.51 22.32
CA ILE A 317 -6.18 -22.28 20.88
C ILE A 317 -4.79 -22.42 20.30
N GLU A 318 -4.70 -23.04 19.13
CA GLU A 318 -3.46 -23.09 18.35
C GLU A 318 -3.73 -22.86 16.86
N ILE A 319 -2.72 -22.32 16.17
CA ILE A 319 -2.71 -22.22 14.72
C ILE A 319 -2.27 -23.59 14.18
N GLY A 320 -3.19 -24.28 13.52
CA GLY A 320 -2.96 -25.57 12.87
C GLY A 320 -2.29 -25.40 11.50
N LYS A 321 -2.89 -25.99 10.47
CA LYS A 321 -2.39 -25.94 9.11
C LYS A 321 -2.63 -24.56 8.50
N ILE A 322 -1.64 -24.04 7.79
CA ILE A 322 -1.73 -22.83 6.97
C ILE A 322 -1.58 -23.27 5.50
N ASN A 323 -2.44 -22.75 4.64
CA ASN A 323 -2.27 -22.91 3.19
C ASN A 323 -2.27 -21.49 2.60
N ILE A 324 -1.24 -21.16 1.83
CA ILE A 324 -1.12 -19.86 1.16
C ILE A 324 -1.13 -20.07 -0.34
N SER A 325 -1.98 -19.35 -1.04
CA SER A 325 -2.02 -19.29 -2.49
C SER A 325 -1.68 -17.89 -2.95
N ILE A 326 -0.63 -17.76 -3.76
CA ILE A 326 -0.23 -16.49 -4.36
C ILE A 326 -0.29 -16.66 -5.87
N ASN A 327 -1.06 -15.80 -6.52
CA ASN A 327 -1.17 -15.75 -7.96
C ASN A 327 -0.85 -14.33 -8.45
N ASN A 328 0.22 -14.21 -9.20
CA ASN A 328 0.57 -12.96 -9.87
C ASN A 328 -0.10 -12.96 -11.25
N HIS A 329 -1.34 -12.51 -11.29
CA HIS A 329 -2.22 -12.60 -12.46
C HIS A 329 -1.67 -11.83 -13.67
N ASN A 330 -0.99 -10.72 -13.42
CA ASN A 330 -0.35 -9.94 -14.45
C ASN A 330 0.93 -9.29 -13.91
N GLN A 331 2.07 -9.93 -14.17
CA GLN A 331 3.36 -9.43 -13.69
C GLN A 331 3.66 -8.00 -14.16
N LYS A 332 3.21 -7.61 -15.36
CA LYS A 332 3.40 -6.26 -15.88
C LYS A 332 2.60 -5.20 -15.14
N LYS A 333 1.40 -5.55 -14.66
CA LYS A 333 0.54 -4.64 -13.90
C LYS A 333 0.71 -4.79 -12.39
N LEU A 334 1.57 -5.70 -11.94
CA LEU A 334 1.73 -6.05 -10.53
C LEU A 334 0.40 -6.44 -9.84
N GLU A 335 -0.55 -6.91 -10.62
CA GLU A 335 -1.79 -7.49 -10.09
C GLU A 335 -1.44 -8.77 -9.34
N ARG A 336 -1.85 -8.82 -8.10
CA ARG A 336 -1.53 -9.91 -7.21
C ARG A 336 -2.76 -10.33 -6.43
N LEU A 337 -3.01 -11.63 -6.43
CA LEU A 337 -3.91 -12.25 -5.49
C LEU A 337 -3.08 -13.07 -4.50
N ALA A 338 -3.23 -12.82 -3.22
CA ALA A 338 -2.63 -13.62 -2.16
C ALA A 338 -3.69 -13.94 -1.12
N VAL A 339 -3.97 -15.22 -0.92
CA VAL A 339 -4.97 -15.70 0.04
C VAL A 339 -4.35 -16.75 0.93
N ALA A 340 -4.65 -16.66 2.22
CA ALA A 340 -4.28 -17.67 3.19
C ALA A 340 -5.51 -18.29 3.83
N SER A 341 -5.50 -19.62 3.98
CA SER A 341 -6.46 -20.35 4.80
C SER A 341 -5.73 -20.90 6.01
N VAL A 342 -6.16 -20.50 7.21
CA VAL A 342 -5.53 -20.83 8.48
C VAL A 342 -6.48 -21.67 9.33
N GLU A 343 -6.10 -22.90 9.65
CA GLU A 343 -6.83 -23.72 10.59
C GLU A 343 -6.56 -23.24 12.02
N LEU A 344 -7.61 -22.86 12.74
CA LEU A 344 -7.59 -22.57 14.16
C LEU A 344 -8.22 -23.75 14.90
N LYS A 345 -7.47 -24.36 15.82
CA LYS A 345 -7.94 -25.45 16.65
C LYS A 345 -8.21 -24.96 18.05
N LEU A 346 -9.40 -25.25 18.56
CA LEU A 346 -9.82 -24.89 19.91
C LEU A 346 -10.18 -26.14 20.69
N TRP A 347 -9.81 -26.16 21.97
CA TRP A 347 -10.18 -27.21 22.90
C TRP A 347 -10.25 -26.69 24.33
N ASN A 348 -10.74 -27.53 25.25
CA ASN A 348 -10.92 -27.21 26.67
C ASN A 348 -11.69 -25.89 26.90
N MET A 349 -12.77 -25.70 26.14
CA MET A 349 -13.64 -24.54 26.31
C MET A 349 -14.29 -24.57 27.70
N PRO A 350 -13.91 -23.70 28.64
CA PRO A 350 -14.32 -23.80 30.05
C PRO A 350 -15.78 -23.34 30.26
N MET A 351 -16.29 -22.55 29.31
CA MET A 351 -17.69 -22.12 29.25
C MET A 351 -18.29 -22.68 27.96
N ASP A 352 -19.59 -22.60 27.81
CA ASP A 352 -20.23 -23.08 26.57
C ASP A 352 -19.98 -22.14 25.38
N ALA A 353 -19.21 -21.08 25.59
CA ALA A 353 -18.78 -20.15 24.55
C ALA A 353 -17.43 -19.50 24.88
N ASP A 354 -16.71 -19.09 23.85
CA ASP A 354 -15.48 -18.27 23.97
C ASP A 354 -15.37 -17.29 22.82
N VAL A 355 -14.68 -16.17 23.07
CA VAL A 355 -14.36 -15.18 22.06
C VAL A 355 -12.91 -15.38 21.61
N ILE A 356 -12.75 -15.63 20.33
CA ILE A 356 -11.44 -15.68 19.72
C ILE A 356 -11.09 -14.29 19.20
N GLU A 357 -9.95 -13.80 19.62
CA GLU A 357 -9.35 -12.58 19.12
C GLU A 357 -8.13 -12.91 18.26
N TRP A 358 -8.02 -12.25 17.13
CA TRP A 358 -6.85 -12.40 16.27
C TRP A 358 -6.40 -11.06 15.70
N THR A 359 -5.09 -10.93 15.50
CA THR A 359 -4.44 -9.79 14.84
C THR A 359 -3.39 -10.31 13.88
N LEU A 360 -3.21 -9.60 12.77
CA LEU A 360 -2.09 -9.83 11.87
C LEU A 360 -1.08 -8.70 12.07
N ASN A 361 0.07 -9.05 12.65
CA ASN A 361 1.17 -8.11 12.83
C ASN A 361 2.01 -8.07 11.57
N HIS A 362 2.65 -6.95 11.32
CA HIS A 362 3.63 -6.87 10.26
C HIS A 362 4.93 -7.59 10.68
N PRO A 363 5.58 -8.35 9.77
CA PRO A 363 6.89 -8.92 10.06
C PRO A 363 7.97 -7.82 10.15
N GLU A 364 9.14 -8.19 10.61
CA GLU A 364 10.29 -7.31 10.48
C GLU A 364 10.50 -6.96 9.00
N TYR A 365 10.56 -5.65 8.72
CA TYR A 365 10.60 -5.16 7.35
C TYR A 365 11.94 -5.51 6.69
N SER A 366 11.88 -6.14 5.53
CA SER A 366 13.05 -6.40 4.70
C SER A 366 13.00 -5.54 3.43
N ILE A 367 14.07 -4.80 3.19
CA ILE A 367 14.28 -4.10 1.93
C ILE A 367 14.74 -5.13 0.90
N THR A 368 14.21 -5.04 -0.32
CA THR A 368 14.58 -6.00 -1.38
C THR A 368 16.08 -5.98 -1.67
N ASP A 369 16.62 -7.12 -2.05
CA ASP A 369 18.03 -7.26 -2.38
C ASP A 369 18.47 -6.27 -3.47
N THR A 370 17.59 -5.97 -4.41
CA THR A 370 17.84 -4.99 -5.48
C THR A 370 18.12 -3.61 -4.91
N PHE A 371 17.27 -3.10 -4.03
CA PHE A 371 17.47 -1.79 -3.41
C PHE A 371 18.66 -1.78 -2.43
N MET A 372 18.90 -2.90 -1.74
CA MET A 372 20.09 -3.04 -0.87
C MET A 372 21.40 -2.99 -1.67
N GLN A 373 21.47 -3.62 -2.83
CA GLN A 373 22.64 -3.62 -3.69
C GLN A 373 22.93 -2.24 -4.31
N ILE A 374 21.87 -1.47 -4.61
CA ILE A 374 21.99 -0.13 -5.19
C ILE A 374 22.38 0.90 -4.14
N GLN A 375 22.11 0.66 -2.87
CA GLN A 375 22.62 1.53 -1.82
C GLN A 375 24.12 1.43 -1.71
N ASN A 376 24.82 2.39 -2.29
CA ASN A 376 26.23 2.56 -2.03
C ASN A 376 26.46 3.56 -0.90
N ALA A 377 26.85 3.06 0.26
CA ALA A 377 27.08 3.90 1.46
C ALA A 377 28.31 4.81 1.34
N ALA A 378 29.14 4.61 0.31
CA ALA A 378 30.48 5.19 0.30
C ALA A 378 30.60 6.51 -0.47
N ALA A 379 29.71 6.83 -1.41
CA ALA A 379 29.93 8.00 -2.25
C ALA A 379 28.63 8.62 -2.77
N GLU A 380 28.36 9.84 -2.35
CA GLU A 380 27.41 10.76 -2.98
C GLU A 380 27.67 10.93 -4.50
N ALA A 381 28.91 10.73 -4.93
CA ALA A 381 29.36 10.82 -6.31
C ALA A 381 29.17 9.55 -7.14
N ASP A 382 28.77 8.43 -6.55
CA ASP A 382 28.54 7.20 -7.29
C ASP A 382 27.26 7.30 -8.12
N LEU A 383 27.42 7.19 -9.44
CA LEU A 383 26.31 7.26 -10.39
C LEU A 383 25.57 5.94 -10.54
N THR A 384 26.11 4.84 -10.04
CA THR A 384 25.50 3.49 -10.09
C THR A 384 24.67 3.18 -8.86
N GLY A 385 24.76 4.02 -7.84
CA GLY A 385 24.10 3.83 -6.56
C GLY A 385 23.20 4.99 -6.14
N SER A 386 22.34 4.73 -5.17
CA SER A 386 21.49 5.73 -4.53
C SER A 386 21.87 5.87 -3.06
N PHE A 387 22.63 6.89 -2.80
CA PHE A 387 23.04 7.24 -1.44
C PHE A 387 21.79 7.60 -0.60
N SER A 388 21.63 6.91 0.53
CA SER A 388 20.57 7.15 1.53
C SER A 388 19.13 6.68 1.18
N LEU A 389 18.89 6.05 0.05
CA LEU A 389 17.56 5.52 -0.28
C LEU A 389 17.00 4.58 0.81
N VAL A 390 17.80 3.66 1.32
CA VAL A 390 17.39 2.72 2.38
C VAL A 390 16.99 3.47 3.65
N ASN A 391 17.69 4.54 4.00
CA ASN A 391 17.32 5.37 5.15
C ASN A 391 15.97 6.07 4.96
N PHE A 392 15.67 6.52 3.73
CA PHE A 392 14.36 7.04 3.38
C PHE A 392 13.27 5.98 3.57
N ILE A 393 13.44 4.82 2.96
CA ILE A 393 12.51 3.70 3.05
C ILE A 393 12.27 3.30 4.51
N GLN A 394 13.32 3.16 5.30
CA GLN A 394 13.23 2.85 6.73
C GLN A 394 12.46 3.93 7.51
N GLY A 395 12.68 5.20 7.19
CA GLY A 395 11.96 6.31 7.83
C GLY A 395 10.46 6.28 7.54
N VAL A 396 10.09 6.06 6.27
CA VAL A 396 8.68 5.88 5.86
C VAL A 396 8.06 4.68 6.57
N PHE A 397 8.74 3.55 6.55
CA PHE A 397 8.26 2.32 7.16
C PHE A 397 8.01 2.48 8.68
N GLN A 398 8.97 3.04 9.41
CA GLN A 398 8.83 3.27 10.86
C GLN A 398 7.67 4.22 11.19
N ALA A 399 7.41 5.22 10.33
CA ALA A 399 6.27 6.11 10.51
C ALA A 399 4.94 5.36 10.34
N VAL A 400 4.83 4.59 9.27
CA VAL A 400 3.64 3.81 8.94
C VAL A 400 3.34 2.76 10.00
N GLN A 401 4.36 2.05 10.46
CA GLN A 401 4.22 1.02 11.49
C GLN A 401 3.58 1.57 12.78
N ASN A 402 3.83 2.81 13.13
CA ASN A 402 3.23 3.44 14.30
C ASN A 402 1.73 3.72 14.15
N HIS A 403 1.20 3.66 12.94
CA HIS A 403 -0.21 3.92 12.64
C HIS A 403 -1.04 2.65 12.43
N TRP A 404 -0.42 1.48 12.46
CA TRP A 404 -1.18 0.23 12.40
C TRP A 404 -2.06 0.11 13.60
N ASN A 405 -3.36 0.21 13.36
CA ASN A 405 -4.34 -0.07 14.39
C ASN A 405 -4.52 -1.58 14.49
N LEU A 406 -3.97 -2.15 15.54
CA LEU A 406 -4.00 -3.58 15.82
C LEU A 406 -5.15 -3.95 16.76
N ASP A 407 -6.28 -3.25 16.70
CA ASP A 407 -7.48 -3.71 17.38
C ASP A 407 -7.80 -5.13 16.90
N PRO A 408 -7.94 -6.09 17.81
CA PRO A 408 -8.15 -7.47 17.41
C PRO A 408 -9.50 -7.63 16.70
N ASN A 409 -9.53 -8.47 15.69
CA ASN A 409 -10.77 -9.00 15.17
C ASN A 409 -11.32 -10.01 16.18
N ARG A 410 -12.64 -10.11 16.30
CA ARG A 410 -13.30 -10.95 17.27
C ARG A 410 -14.34 -11.83 16.64
N ILE A 411 -14.41 -13.06 17.13
CA ILE A 411 -15.41 -14.03 16.75
C ILE A 411 -15.87 -14.76 18.00
N LEU A 412 -17.17 -14.88 18.18
CA LEU A 412 -17.76 -15.70 19.23
C LEU A 412 -17.96 -17.12 18.71
N ILE A 413 -17.50 -18.09 19.48
CA ILE A 413 -17.73 -19.51 19.23
C ILE A 413 -18.46 -20.08 20.43
N SER A 414 -19.62 -20.69 20.19
CA SER A 414 -20.42 -21.34 21.22
C SER A 414 -20.57 -22.83 20.96
N LYS A 415 -20.73 -23.62 22.03
CA LYS A 415 -21.08 -25.03 21.90
C LYS A 415 -22.59 -25.15 21.70
N SER A 416 -23.01 -25.89 20.68
CA SER A 416 -24.40 -26.31 20.57
C SER A 416 -24.69 -27.42 21.57
N ASN A 417 -25.75 -27.29 22.31
CA ASN A 417 -26.28 -28.31 23.21
C ASN A 417 -26.93 -29.47 22.42
#